data_79934884ac70dc31edfb42eeff362eb0
#
_entry.id   79934884ac70dc31edfb42eeff362eb0
#
_cell.length_a   1.000
_cell.length_b   1.000
_cell.length_c   1.000
_cell.angle_alpha   90.00
_cell.angle_beta   90.00
_cell.angle_gamma   90.00
#
_symmetry.space_group_name_H-M   'P 1'
#
loop_
_entity.id
_entity.type
_entity.pdbx_description
1 polymer ?
#
loop_
_entity_poly.entity_id
_entity_poly.type
_entity_poly.pdbx_seq_one_letter_code
_entity_poly.pdbx_strand_id
1 'polypeptide(L)'
;FVKVLRTDTTATIRAWLPKDAFLTGAWVIGYVASDAATTATIGVGSTTSANEYVSGYDVKAAATGEGVSGVGAAAVGSAFATRLTSDKPLYVKYAESGTASTTGGPWYIKLEYAMLGSGELIDD
;
A
#
# COMPACT_ATOMS: atom_id res chain seq x y z
N PHE A 1 3.05 -9.85 -2.93
CA PHE A 1 2.83 -8.72 -3.84
C PHE A 1 1.36 -8.63 -4.22
N VAL A 2 0.84 -7.41 -4.24
CA VAL A 2 -0.52 -7.13 -4.70
C VAL A 2 -0.43 -6.21 -5.91
N LYS A 3 -1.02 -6.62 -7.02
CA LYS A 3 -1.04 -5.84 -8.25
C LYS A 3 -2.16 -4.80 -8.21
N VAL A 4 -1.85 -3.57 -8.62
CA VAL A 4 -2.80 -2.46 -8.73
C VAL A 4 -2.76 -1.90 -10.14
N LEU A 5 -3.93 -1.69 -10.72
CA LEU A 5 -4.10 -1.09 -12.03
C LEU A 5 -4.64 0.34 -11.89
N ARG A 6 -4.37 1.20 -12.88
CA ARG A 6 -4.95 2.56 -12.89
C ARG A 6 -6.48 2.57 -12.99
N THR A 7 -7.08 1.44 -13.29
CA THR A 7 -8.54 1.26 -13.30
C THR A 7 -9.11 0.80 -11.95
N ASP A 8 -8.26 0.51 -10.97
CA ASP A 8 -8.69 0.10 -9.63
C ASP A 8 -9.06 1.32 -8.78
N THR A 9 -10.05 2.08 -9.23
CA THR A 9 -10.45 3.36 -8.61
C THR A 9 -11.41 3.19 -7.43
N THR A 10 -11.89 1.99 -7.20
CA THR A 10 -12.70 1.65 -6.03
C THR A 10 -11.89 0.76 -5.10
N ALA A 11 -11.90 1.07 -3.81
CA ALA A 11 -11.21 0.26 -2.83
C ALA A 11 -11.76 -1.18 -2.83
N THR A 12 -10.89 -2.14 -3.07
CA THR A 12 -11.24 -3.56 -3.12
C THR A 12 -10.30 -4.37 -2.24
N ILE A 13 -10.84 -5.46 -1.69
CA ILE A 13 -10.03 -6.40 -0.90
C ILE A 13 -9.18 -7.23 -1.85
N ARG A 14 -7.88 -7.22 -1.63
CA ARG A 14 -6.92 -7.98 -2.44
C ARG A 14 -6.25 -9.12 -1.68
N ALA A 15 -6.24 -9.03 -0.35
CA ALA A 15 -5.60 -10.01 0.51
C ALA A 15 -6.13 -9.87 1.93
N TRP A 16 -5.67 -10.72 2.83
CA TRP A 16 -5.96 -10.65 4.26
C TRP A 16 -4.66 -10.73 5.04
N LEU A 17 -4.53 -9.86 6.02
CA LEU A 17 -3.44 -9.92 6.97
C LEU A 17 -3.89 -10.71 8.20
N PRO A 18 -3.08 -11.64 8.68
CA PRO A 18 -3.46 -12.47 9.81
C PRO A 18 -3.44 -11.69 11.13
N LYS A 19 -4.27 -12.13 12.07
CA LYS A 19 -4.17 -11.69 13.46
C LYS A 19 -2.73 -11.86 13.96
N ASP A 20 -2.31 -10.97 14.81
CA ASP A 20 -0.97 -10.90 15.41
C ASP A 20 0.15 -10.49 14.44
N ALA A 21 -0.17 -10.19 13.19
CA ALA A 21 0.79 -9.59 12.28
C ALA A 21 1.17 -8.18 12.72
N PHE A 22 2.43 -7.85 12.51
CA PHE A 22 2.99 -6.54 12.76
C PHE A 22 3.68 -6.09 11.47
N LEU A 23 3.16 -5.04 10.83
CA LEU A 23 3.73 -4.56 9.57
C LEU A 23 5.08 -3.92 9.80
N THR A 24 6.08 -4.37 9.07
CA THR A 24 7.46 -3.91 9.17
C THR A 24 7.94 -3.14 7.95
N GLY A 25 7.23 -3.23 6.83
CA GLY A 25 7.61 -2.50 5.64
C GLY A 25 6.51 -2.53 4.58
N ALA A 26 6.47 -1.48 3.77
CA ALA A 26 5.59 -1.37 2.62
C ALA A 26 6.35 -0.69 1.49
N TRP A 27 6.24 -1.25 0.28
CA TRP A 27 6.84 -0.70 -0.93
C TRP A 27 5.80 -0.65 -2.02
N VAL A 28 5.88 0.40 -2.83
CA VAL A 28 5.13 0.50 -4.08
C VAL A 28 6.15 0.50 -5.22
N ILE A 29 6.03 -0.46 -6.12
CA ILE A 29 6.94 -0.64 -7.23
C ILE A 29 6.16 -0.49 -8.52
N GLY A 30 6.61 0.36 -9.43
CA GLY A 30 5.96 0.57 -10.71
C GLY A 30 6.96 0.71 -11.86
N TYR A 31 6.48 0.48 -13.06
CA TYR A 31 7.29 0.59 -14.27
C TYR A 31 6.92 1.81 -15.12
N VAL A 32 5.71 2.28 -15.02
CA VAL A 32 5.23 3.44 -15.77
C VAL A 32 4.46 4.35 -14.82
N ALA A 33 4.90 5.60 -14.70
CA ALA A 33 4.19 6.61 -13.92
C ALA A 33 2.83 6.92 -14.54
N SER A 34 1.87 7.30 -13.70
CA SER A 34 0.58 7.77 -14.19
C SER A 34 0.71 9.11 -14.91
N ASP A 35 0.02 9.26 -16.02
CA ASP A 35 -0.08 10.51 -16.76
C ASP A 35 -1.32 11.33 -16.38
N ALA A 36 -1.97 11.05 -15.26
CA ALA A 36 -3.08 11.86 -14.76
C ALA A 36 -2.64 13.33 -14.64
N ALA A 37 -3.58 14.27 -14.91
CA ALA A 37 -3.21 15.66 -15.04
C ALA A 37 -2.72 16.28 -13.73
N THR A 38 -3.33 15.99 -12.59
CA THR A 38 -3.04 16.66 -11.33
C THR A 38 -2.41 15.73 -10.31
N THR A 39 -3.11 14.69 -9.87
CA THR A 39 -2.58 13.73 -8.88
C THR A 39 -2.87 12.30 -9.30
N ALA A 40 -2.03 11.39 -8.85
CA ALA A 40 -2.27 9.96 -8.93
C ALA A 40 -1.61 9.30 -7.72
N THR A 41 -2.38 8.58 -6.93
CA THR A 41 -1.91 7.98 -5.68
C THR A 41 -2.42 6.56 -5.53
N ILE A 42 -1.67 5.76 -4.77
CA ILE A 42 -2.10 4.44 -4.33
C ILE A 42 -2.21 4.46 -2.81
N GLY A 43 -3.35 4.00 -2.31
CA GLY A 43 -3.59 3.80 -0.89
C GLY A 43 -3.77 2.33 -0.58
N VAL A 44 -3.37 1.95 0.62
CA VAL A 44 -3.51 0.59 1.14
C VAL A 44 -3.98 0.67 2.59
N GLY A 45 -4.96 -0.12 2.94
CA GLY A 45 -5.49 -0.07 4.29
C GLY A 45 -6.40 -1.22 4.66
N SER A 46 -6.93 -1.16 5.86
CA SER A 46 -7.84 -2.17 6.41
C SER A 46 -9.32 -1.80 6.26
N THR A 47 -9.60 -0.65 5.69
CA THR A 47 -10.96 -0.15 5.41
C THR A 47 -11.05 0.37 3.98
N THR A 48 -12.26 0.73 3.54
CA THR A 48 -12.48 1.31 2.22
C THR A 48 -11.83 2.67 2.03
N SER A 49 -11.37 3.32 3.10
CA SER A 49 -10.54 4.54 2.99
C SER A 49 -9.17 4.25 2.39
N ALA A 50 -8.69 3.02 2.56
CA ALA A 50 -7.42 2.53 1.99
C ALA A 50 -6.24 3.48 2.26
N ASN A 51 -6.05 3.85 3.53
CA ASN A 51 -4.98 4.77 3.92
C ASN A 51 -4.31 4.42 5.24
N GLU A 52 -4.75 3.35 5.92
CA GLU A 52 -4.24 2.98 7.25
C GLU A 52 -2.81 2.45 7.20
N TYR A 53 -2.40 1.83 6.09
CA TYR A 53 -1.05 1.28 5.92
C TYR A 53 -0.20 2.12 4.98
N VAL A 54 -0.73 2.53 3.85
CA VAL A 54 -0.08 3.45 2.91
C VAL A 54 -1.06 4.58 2.60
N SER A 55 -0.69 5.79 2.96
CA SER A 55 -1.56 6.96 2.85
C SER A 55 -1.22 7.77 1.60
N GLY A 56 -1.65 7.30 0.44
CA GLY A 56 -1.56 8.06 -0.79
C GLY A 56 -0.14 8.17 -1.37
N TYR A 57 0.49 7.04 -1.66
CA TYR A 57 1.79 7.04 -2.34
C TYR A 57 1.65 7.63 -3.75
N ASP A 58 2.45 8.65 -4.06
CA ASP A 58 2.43 9.35 -5.35
C ASP A 58 3.02 8.46 -6.44
N VAL A 59 2.17 8.05 -7.39
CA VAL A 59 2.58 7.24 -8.55
C VAL A 59 2.62 8.06 -9.85
N LYS A 60 2.40 9.37 -9.75
CA LYS A 60 2.59 10.29 -10.87
C LYS A 60 4.04 10.77 -10.95
N ALA A 61 4.60 11.17 -9.81
CA ALA A 61 5.96 11.67 -9.74
C ALA A 61 6.97 10.57 -9.42
N ALA A 62 6.56 9.52 -8.74
CA ALA A 62 7.45 8.46 -8.33
C ALA A 62 7.89 7.63 -9.53
N ALA A 63 9.16 7.47 -9.62
CA ALA A 63 9.81 6.85 -10.74
C ALA A 63 9.39 5.40 -10.95
N THR A 64 9.59 5.00 -12.15
CA THR A 64 9.41 3.64 -12.60
C THR A 64 10.54 2.76 -12.06
N GLY A 65 10.18 1.55 -11.67
CA GLY A 65 11.15 0.55 -11.20
C GLY A 65 11.74 0.81 -9.83
N GLU A 66 11.28 1.83 -9.13
CA GLU A 66 11.72 2.15 -7.78
C GLU A 66 10.67 1.80 -6.75
N GLY A 67 11.14 1.35 -5.61
CA GLY A 67 10.29 1.11 -4.46
C GLY A 67 10.58 2.12 -3.37
N VAL A 68 9.55 2.52 -2.64
CA VAL A 68 9.69 3.34 -1.46
C VAL A 68 9.21 2.55 -0.26
N SER A 69 10.06 2.45 0.75
CA SER A 69 9.64 1.86 2.01
C SER A 69 8.57 2.73 2.65
N GLY A 70 7.48 2.12 3.06
CA GLY A 70 6.46 2.80 3.82
C GLY A 70 6.89 3.16 5.25
N VAL A 71 7.96 2.57 5.74
CA VAL A 71 8.44 2.81 7.11
C VAL A 71 9.12 4.18 7.17
N GLY A 72 8.55 5.09 7.91
CA GLY A 72 9.09 6.43 8.06
C GLY A 72 8.87 7.35 6.85
N ALA A 73 8.24 6.87 5.80
CA ALA A 73 7.90 7.70 4.66
C ALA A 73 6.62 8.50 4.91
N ALA A 74 6.44 9.58 4.16
CA ALA A 74 5.24 10.42 4.28
C ALA A 74 3.94 9.69 3.94
N ALA A 75 4.02 8.60 3.20
CA ALA A 75 2.87 7.80 2.80
C ALA A 75 2.47 6.73 3.82
N VAL A 76 3.17 6.62 4.93
CA VAL A 76 2.83 5.65 5.99
C VAL A 76 1.51 6.01 6.63
N GLY A 77 0.59 5.05 6.69
CA GLY A 77 -0.70 5.24 7.33
C GLY A 77 -0.66 5.08 8.85
N SER A 78 -1.74 5.49 9.49
CA SER A 78 -1.84 5.52 10.96
C SER A 78 -1.76 4.16 11.63
N ALA A 79 -2.13 3.08 10.93
CA ALA A 79 -2.10 1.72 11.49
C ALA A 79 -0.81 0.97 11.17
N PHE A 80 0.15 1.62 10.53
CA PHE A 80 1.45 1.03 10.28
C PHE A 80 2.22 0.85 11.58
N ALA A 81 3.01 -0.23 11.67
CA ALA A 81 3.77 -0.59 12.87
C ALA A 81 2.90 -0.84 14.11
N THR A 82 1.66 -1.27 13.90
CA THR A 82 0.75 -1.67 14.97
C THR A 82 0.41 -3.14 14.82
N ARG A 83 0.44 -3.88 15.93
CA ARG A 83 0.05 -5.28 15.94
C ARG A 83 -1.45 -5.41 15.65
N LEU A 84 -1.80 -6.30 14.74
CA LEU A 84 -3.19 -6.58 14.41
C LEU A 84 -3.83 -7.45 15.49
N THR A 85 -4.97 -7.01 16.01
CA THR A 85 -5.71 -7.74 17.05
C THR A 85 -6.71 -8.74 16.48
N SER A 86 -6.92 -8.72 15.17
CA SER A 86 -7.77 -9.65 14.42
C SER A 86 -7.28 -9.73 12.98
N ASP A 87 -7.76 -10.73 12.23
CA ASP A 87 -7.55 -10.74 10.78
C ASP A 87 -8.11 -9.46 10.18
N LYS A 88 -7.34 -8.85 9.27
CA LYS A 88 -7.73 -7.61 8.60
C LYS A 88 -7.73 -7.77 7.10
N PRO A 89 -8.78 -7.29 6.42
CA PRO A 89 -8.76 -7.21 4.97
C PRO A 89 -7.73 -6.17 4.51
N LEU A 90 -7.13 -6.42 3.36
CA LEU A 90 -6.23 -5.49 2.72
C LEU A 90 -6.96 -4.86 1.54
N TYR A 91 -7.39 -3.62 1.72
CA TYR A 91 -7.98 -2.81 0.67
C TYR A 91 -6.89 -2.06 -0.08
N VAL A 92 -7.03 -2.01 -1.40
CA VAL A 92 -6.13 -1.28 -2.28
C VAL A 92 -6.96 -0.38 -3.18
N LYS A 93 -6.48 0.84 -3.40
CA LYS A 93 -7.18 1.83 -4.23
C LYS A 93 -6.19 2.69 -4.99
N TYR A 94 -6.45 2.88 -6.28
CA TYR A 94 -5.83 3.92 -7.09
C TYR A 94 -6.76 5.12 -7.13
N ALA A 95 -6.23 6.31 -6.90
CA ALA A 95 -6.99 7.56 -6.99
C ALA A 95 -6.25 8.57 -7.83
N GLU A 96 -6.99 9.29 -8.66
CA GLU A 96 -6.43 10.34 -9.52
C GLU A 96 -7.34 11.55 -9.56
N SER A 97 -6.77 12.70 -9.93
CA SER A 97 -7.52 13.95 -10.11
C SER A 97 -7.03 14.69 -11.34
N GLY A 98 -7.87 15.63 -11.80
CA GLY A 98 -7.67 16.33 -13.07
C GLY A 98 -8.14 15.47 -14.23
N THR A 99 -7.54 15.68 -15.40
CA THR A 99 -7.82 14.83 -16.56
C THR A 99 -7.37 13.41 -16.27
N ALA A 100 -8.27 12.45 -16.55
CA ALA A 100 -8.01 11.05 -16.27
C ALA A 100 -6.77 10.53 -17.01
N SER A 101 -6.07 9.61 -16.37
CA SER A 101 -4.91 8.96 -16.96
C SER A 101 -5.30 8.08 -18.15
N THR A 102 -4.43 8.02 -19.12
CA THR A 102 -4.51 7.06 -20.24
C THR A 102 -3.42 6.02 -20.14
N THR A 103 -2.34 6.32 -19.45
CA THR A 103 -1.22 5.41 -19.21
C THR A 103 -0.81 5.41 -17.75
N GLY A 104 -0.16 4.34 -17.34
CA GLY A 104 0.36 4.20 -15.98
C GLY A 104 0.23 2.77 -15.47
N GLY A 105 1.13 2.40 -14.58
CA GLY A 105 1.17 1.08 -13.98
C GLY A 105 1.58 -0.04 -14.95
N PRO A 106 1.33 -1.27 -14.59
CA PRO A 106 0.81 -1.67 -13.28
C PRO A 106 1.78 -1.36 -12.14
N TRP A 107 1.23 -1.23 -10.94
CA TRP A 107 2.03 -1.10 -9.73
C TRP A 107 1.88 -2.34 -8.88
N TYR A 108 2.90 -2.62 -8.08
CA TYR A 108 2.91 -3.76 -7.18
C TYR A 108 3.18 -3.27 -5.76
N ILE A 109 2.32 -3.68 -4.85
CA ILE A 109 2.48 -3.39 -3.44
C ILE A 109 3.16 -4.59 -2.80
N LYS A 110 4.30 -4.36 -2.16
CA LYS A 110 4.95 -5.35 -1.32
C LYS A 110 4.76 -4.95 0.13
N LEU A 111 4.08 -5.78 0.90
CA LEU A 111 3.96 -5.62 2.34
C LEU A 111 4.79 -6.70 3.02
N GLU A 112 5.53 -6.29 4.03
CA GLU A 112 6.24 -7.20 4.91
C GLU A 112 5.65 -7.12 6.30
N TYR A 113 5.56 -8.26 6.95
CA TYR A 113 5.10 -8.32 8.34
C TYR A 113 5.81 -9.42 9.09
N ALA A 114 5.90 -9.25 10.41
CA ALA A 114 6.36 -10.27 11.34
C ALA A 114 5.16 -10.79 12.14
N MET A 115 5.21 -12.06 12.50
CA MET A 115 4.21 -12.69 13.35
C MET A 115 4.77 -12.86 14.74
N LEU A 116 4.22 -12.16 15.71
CA LEU A 116 4.64 -12.29 17.09
C LEU A 116 4.25 -13.68 17.64
N GLY A 117 5.18 -14.31 18.32
CA GLY A 117 4.97 -15.65 18.88
C GLY A 117 5.23 -16.80 17.92
N SER A 118 5.66 -16.53 16.70
CA SER A 118 5.89 -17.53 15.64
C SER A 118 7.37 -17.69 15.31
N GLY A 119 8.18 -18.04 16.28
CA GLY A 119 9.60 -18.30 16.06
C GLY A 119 10.48 -17.06 16.15
N GLU A 120 9.95 -15.95 16.56
CA GLU A 120 10.75 -14.76 16.86
C GLU A 120 11.60 -14.99 18.11
N LEU A 121 12.72 -14.30 18.14
CA LEU A 121 13.49 -14.19 19.36
C LEU A 121 12.73 -13.34 20.37
N ILE A 122 12.38 -13.90 21.50
CA ILE A 122 11.68 -13.21 22.57
C ILE A 122 12.66 -13.01 23.71
N ASP A 123 12.80 -11.77 24.11
CA ASP A 123 13.61 -11.38 25.27
C ASP A 123 12.74 -11.46 26.53
N ASP A 124 13.07 -12.38 27.40
CA ASP A 124 12.35 -12.56 28.65
C ASP A 124 12.88 -11.59 29.72
#